data_b5ea22026d32323082d6aef7de33950d
#
_entry.id   b5ea22026d32323082d6aef7de33950d
#
_cell.length_a   1.000
_cell.length_b   1.000
_cell.length_c   1.000
_cell.angle_alpha   90.00
_cell.angle_beta   90.00
_cell.angle_gamma   90.00
#
_symmetry.space_group_name_H-M   'P 1'
#
loop_
_entity.id
_entity.type
_entity.pdbx_description
1 polymer ?
#
loop_
_entity_poly.entity_id
_entity_poly.type
_entity_poly.pdbx_seq_one_letter_code
_entity_poly.pdbx_strand_id
1 'polypeptide(L)'
;MMAQGLSLEDCVETIAATLPICSVRGVAYSTFTIINLKNNETADLIQYDNPKVILFRNGANYDYPTTEMNIGGKKILSSSIKLCENDIFVAMSDGCPHAGIGSAFNFGWKREDIIEFLEPLSIVGYTSKTLSTILVDECNKLYGERPGDDATACVVRIRKREPMNLLFGPPSN
;
A
#
# COMPACT_ATOMS: atom_id res chain seq x y z
N MET A 1 7.27 8.44 -17.28
CA MET A 1 8.56 8.55 -16.57
C MET A 1 9.23 7.19 -16.39
N MET A 2 8.76 6.29 -15.55
CA MET A 2 9.39 4.95 -15.39
C MET A 2 9.43 4.12 -16.68
N ALA A 3 8.40 4.18 -17.52
CA ALA A 3 8.39 3.54 -18.84
C ALA A 3 9.44 4.11 -19.81
N GLN A 4 10.07 5.23 -19.49
CA GLN A 4 11.14 5.88 -20.25
C GLN A 4 12.54 5.64 -19.65
N GLY A 5 12.63 4.72 -18.66
CA GLY A 5 13.90 4.32 -18.06
C GLY A 5 14.42 5.21 -16.93
N LEU A 6 13.60 6.14 -16.42
CA LEU A 6 13.96 6.92 -15.23
C LEU A 6 13.94 6.03 -13.98
N SER A 7 14.84 6.32 -13.04
CA SER A 7 14.84 5.63 -11.74
C SER A 7 13.58 5.99 -10.93
N LEU A 8 13.27 5.18 -9.94
CA LEU A 8 12.13 5.47 -9.05
C LEU A 8 12.38 6.75 -8.25
N GLU A 9 13.62 6.99 -7.85
CA GLU A 9 14.08 8.18 -7.14
C GLU A 9 13.89 9.44 -7.99
N ASP A 10 14.31 9.42 -9.29
CA ASP A 10 14.12 10.54 -10.22
C ASP A 10 12.64 10.87 -10.42
N CYS A 11 11.80 9.83 -10.48
CA CYS A 11 10.35 10.01 -10.56
C CYS A 11 9.79 10.71 -9.31
N VAL A 12 10.25 10.31 -8.12
CA VAL A 12 9.83 10.91 -6.85
C VAL A 12 10.34 12.34 -6.73
N GLU A 13 11.59 12.62 -7.15
CA GLU A 13 12.15 13.97 -7.17
C GLU A 13 11.32 14.89 -8.09
N THR A 14 10.94 14.40 -9.27
CA THR A 14 10.08 15.13 -10.20
C THR A 14 8.72 15.41 -9.57
N ILE A 15 8.11 14.43 -8.89
CA ILE A 15 6.83 14.60 -8.19
C ILE A 15 7.00 15.66 -7.08
N ALA A 16 8.05 15.57 -6.28
CA ALA A 16 8.30 16.50 -5.19
C ALA A 16 8.58 17.94 -5.67
N ALA A 17 9.20 18.08 -6.85
CA ALA A 17 9.48 19.38 -7.46
C ALA A 17 8.24 20.00 -8.15
N THR A 18 7.38 19.17 -8.75
CA THR A 18 6.25 19.64 -9.55
C THR A 18 4.94 19.79 -8.75
N LEU A 19 4.83 19.12 -7.61
CA LEU A 19 3.69 19.25 -6.71
C LEU A 19 4.00 20.28 -5.60
N PRO A 20 3.78 21.59 -5.82
CA PRO A 20 3.95 22.60 -4.76
C PRO A 20 3.04 22.36 -3.56
N ILE A 21 2.00 21.56 -3.75
CA ILE A 21 1.08 21.08 -2.73
C ILE A 21 1.79 20.27 -1.62
N CYS A 22 2.89 19.57 -1.91
CA CYS A 22 3.69 18.89 -0.89
C CYS A 22 4.52 19.85 -0.01
N SER A 23 4.54 21.14 -0.30
CA SER A 23 5.44 22.10 0.37
C SER A 23 4.77 22.96 1.45
N VAL A 24 3.45 23.08 1.45
CA VAL A 24 2.73 23.98 2.37
C VAL A 24 1.57 23.25 3.06
N ARG A 25 1.88 22.73 4.25
CA ARG A 25 0.86 22.10 5.13
C ARG A 25 -0.17 23.17 5.53
N GLY A 26 -1.46 22.90 5.27
CA GLY A 26 -2.56 23.80 5.61
C GLY A 26 -3.13 24.60 4.44
N VAL A 27 -2.46 24.65 3.27
CA VAL A 27 -3.01 25.27 2.04
C VAL A 27 -3.32 24.18 1.01
N ALA A 28 -2.39 23.28 0.78
CA ALA A 28 -2.57 22.09 -0.02
C ALA A 28 -1.51 21.07 0.41
N TYR A 29 -1.90 19.82 0.63
CA TYR A 29 -1.05 18.77 1.11
C TYR A 29 -1.39 17.47 0.40
N SER A 30 -0.40 16.76 -0.10
CA SER A 30 -0.62 15.43 -0.66
C SER A 30 0.39 14.44 -0.11
N THR A 31 -0.06 13.24 0.10
CA THR A 31 0.71 12.09 0.51
C THR A 31 0.78 11.10 -0.65
N PHE A 32 1.74 10.22 -0.68
CA PHE A 32 1.77 9.17 -1.68
C PHE A 32 2.49 7.91 -1.21
N THR A 33 2.09 6.81 -1.80
CA THR A 33 2.76 5.52 -1.68
C THR A 33 2.95 4.93 -3.07
N ILE A 34 4.18 4.53 -3.37
CA ILE A 34 4.52 3.84 -4.61
C ILE A 34 4.96 2.42 -4.27
N ILE A 35 4.38 1.44 -4.94
CA ILE A 35 4.79 0.03 -4.90
C ILE A 35 5.23 -0.35 -6.31
N ASN A 36 6.54 -0.46 -6.52
CA ASN A 36 7.11 -0.84 -7.81
C ASN A 36 7.53 -2.30 -7.78
N LEU A 37 6.81 -3.14 -8.52
CA LEU A 37 7.08 -4.57 -8.63
C LEU A 37 8.05 -4.82 -9.79
N LYS A 38 9.26 -5.30 -9.48
CA LYS A 38 10.31 -5.60 -10.47
C LYS A 38 10.34 -7.10 -10.76
N ASN A 39 10.00 -7.46 -11.98
CA ASN A 39 10.14 -8.84 -12.53
C ASN A 39 9.57 -9.95 -11.63
N ASN A 40 8.64 -9.64 -10.73
CA ASN A 40 8.10 -10.53 -9.70
C ASN A 40 9.15 -11.07 -8.71
N GLU A 41 10.30 -10.42 -8.58
CA GLU A 41 11.36 -10.80 -7.65
C GLU A 41 11.48 -9.87 -6.46
N THR A 42 11.32 -8.57 -6.71
CA THR A 42 11.42 -7.52 -5.67
C THR A 42 10.29 -6.50 -5.77
N ALA A 43 9.94 -5.93 -4.63
CA ALA A 43 9.10 -4.75 -4.52
C ALA A 43 9.93 -3.60 -3.93
N ASP A 44 10.02 -2.49 -4.65
CA ASP A 44 10.52 -1.25 -4.08
C ASP A 44 9.33 -0.41 -3.62
N LEU A 45 9.38 0.02 -2.38
CA LEU A 45 8.37 0.86 -1.76
C LEU A 45 8.95 2.25 -1.54
N ILE A 46 8.22 3.28 -1.93
CA ILE A 46 8.51 4.67 -1.57
C ILE A 46 7.24 5.27 -0.99
N GLN A 47 7.37 5.88 0.19
CA GLN A 47 6.24 6.42 0.95
C GLN A 47 6.57 7.80 1.47
N TYR A 48 5.65 8.72 1.26
CA TYR A 48 5.68 10.07 1.81
C TYR A 48 4.41 10.33 2.60
N ASP A 49 4.57 10.48 3.90
CA ASP A 49 3.54 10.86 4.89
C ASP A 49 2.24 10.04 4.85
N ASN A 50 2.33 8.80 4.36
CA ASN A 50 1.29 7.78 4.48
C ASN A 50 1.68 6.75 5.55
N PRO A 51 0.72 6.03 6.13
CA PRO A 51 1.00 4.90 7.00
C PRO A 51 1.94 3.90 6.32
N LYS A 52 2.91 3.35 7.08
CA LYS A 52 3.82 2.32 6.55
C LYS A 52 3.00 1.17 5.97
N VAL A 53 3.27 0.80 4.72
CA VAL A 53 2.63 -0.35 4.05
C VAL A 53 2.70 -1.58 4.93
N ILE A 54 1.60 -2.27 5.10
CA ILE A 54 1.55 -3.53 5.84
C ILE A 54 1.91 -4.65 4.85
N LEU A 55 2.76 -5.56 5.27
CA LEU A 55 3.09 -6.76 4.51
C LEU A 55 2.72 -8.00 5.34
N PHE A 56 1.79 -8.79 4.82
CA PHE A 56 1.55 -10.13 5.36
C PHE A 56 2.31 -11.16 4.54
N ARG A 57 3.08 -12.00 5.23
CA ARG A 57 3.85 -13.12 4.67
C ARG A 57 3.54 -14.37 5.47
N ASN A 58 3.16 -15.43 4.80
CA ASN A 58 2.73 -16.69 5.44
C ASN A 58 1.64 -16.48 6.50
N GLY A 59 0.74 -15.53 6.27
CA GLY A 59 -0.38 -15.25 7.15
C GLY A 59 -0.07 -14.45 8.41
N ALA A 60 1.13 -13.91 8.54
CA ALA A 60 1.55 -13.07 9.64
C ALA A 60 2.08 -11.72 9.16
N ASN A 61 1.96 -10.69 10.00
CA ASN A 61 2.59 -9.41 9.72
C ASN A 61 4.11 -9.57 9.65
N TYR A 62 4.69 -9.13 8.54
CA TYR A 62 6.13 -9.15 8.30
C TYR A 62 6.70 -7.74 8.38
N ASP A 63 7.51 -7.50 9.40
CA ASP A 63 8.23 -6.22 9.50
C ASP A 63 9.47 -6.25 8.59
N TYR A 64 9.58 -5.22 7.74
CA TYR A 64 10.65 -5.09 6.77
C TYR A 64 11.48 -3.83 7.04
N PRO A 65 12.79 -3.86 6.74
CA PRO A 65 13.66 -2.71 6.94
C PRO A 65 13.22 -1.53 6.08
N THR A 66 13.32 -0.34 6.66
CA THR A 66 12.95 0.91 6.01
C THR A 66 14.09 1.92 6.19
N THR A 67 14.47 2.58 5.12
CA THR A 67 15.49 3.63 5.12
C THR A 67 14.83 4.98 4.90
N GLU A 68 15.22 5.98 5.69
CA GLU A 68 14.85 7.37 5.41
C GLU A 68 15.76 7.96 4.34
N MET A 69 15.15 8.59 3.34
CA MET A 69 15.82 9.35 2.28
C MET A 69 15.32 10.79 2.31
N ASN A 70 16.19 11.73 1.94
CA ASN A 70 15.78 13.11 1.72
C ASN A 70 15.76 13.40 0.22
N ILE A 71 14.55 13.60 -0.32
CA ILE A 71 14.36 13.92 -1.74
C ILE A 71 13.58 15.25 -1.82
N GLY A 72 14.13 16.24 -2.46
CA GLY A 72 13.51 17.57 -2.59
C GLY A 72 13.19 18.23 -1.23
N GLY A 73 14.00 17.96 -0.20
CA GLY A 73 13.80 18.49 1.16
C GLY A 73 12.71 17.76 1.96
N LYS A 74 12.22 16.62 1.47
CA LYS A 74 11.20 15.80 2.12
C LYS A 74 11.79 14.51 2.67
N LYS A 75 11.38 14.13 3.87
CA LYS A 75 11.68 12.80 4.43
C LYS A 75 10.79 11.76 3.79
N ILE A 76 11.40 10.86 3.05
CA ILE A 76 10.74 9.80 2.31
C ILE A 76 11.20 8.46 2.86
N LEU A 77 10.28 7.55 3.07
CA LEU A 77 10.61 6.18 3.48
C LEU A 77 10.78 5.30 2.26
N SER A 78 11.90 4.59 2.19
CA SER A 78 12.22 3.65 1.12
C SER A 78 12.48 2.27 1.67
N SER A 79 12.06 1.25 0.93
CA SER A 79 12.33 -0.16 1.24
C SER A 79 12.45 -0.96 -0.05
N SER A 80 13.33 -1.96 -0.07
CA SER A 80 13.41 -2.96 -1.13
C SER A 80 13.19 -4.33 -0.53
N ILE A 81 12.18 -5.05 -1.00
CA ILE A 81 11.69 -6.30 -0.39
C ILE A 81 11.74 -7.40 -1.43
N LYS A 82 12.44 -8.50 -1.12
CA LYS A 82 12.36 -9.72 -1.93
C LYS A 82 10.95 -10.31 -1.80
N LEU A 83 10.28 -10.51 -2.94
CA LEU A 83 8.93 -11.04 -2.98
C LEU A 83 8.90 -12.55 -2.66
N CYS A 84 7.89 -12.95 -1.92
CA CYS A 84 7.51 -14.33 -1.71
C CYS A 84 6.12 -14.59 -2.30
N GLU A 85 5.87 -15.84 -2.64
CA GLU A 85 4.53 -16.25 -3.09
C GLU A 85 3.51 -16.01 -1.98
N ASN A 86 2.35 -15.49 -2.34
CA ASN A 86 1.26 -15.12 -1.45
C ASN A 86 1.54 -13.94 -0.50
N ASP A 87 2.64 -13.21 -0.67
CA ASP A 87 2.79 -11.91 -0.02
C ASP A 87 1.59 -11.01 -0.31
N ILE A 88 1.11 -10.32 0.73
CA ILE A 88 0.01 -9.36 0.61
C ILE A 88 0.49 -8.02 1.13
N PHE A 89 0.58 -7.03 0.23
CA PHE A 89 0.84 -5.64 0.58
C PHE A 89 -0.47 -4.90 0.74
N VAL A 90 -0.60 -4.14 1.82
CA VAL A 90 -1.73 -3.25 2.07
C VAL A 90 -1.21 -1.83 2.24
N ALA A 91 -1.45 -1.00 1.23
CA ALA A 91 -1.21 0.44 1.29
C ALA A 91 -2.53 1.14 1.60
N MET A 92 -2.47 2.20 2.39
CA MET A 92 -3.66 2.96 2.78
C MET A 92 -3.33 4.45 2.93
N SER A 93 -4.36 5.30 2.78
CA SER A 93 -4.28 6.71 3.16
C SER A 93 -4.37 6.85 4.69
N ASP A 94 -4.03 8.02 5.19
CA ASP A 94 -4.14 8.39 6.61
C ASP A 94 -5.59 8.40 7.11
N GLY A 95 -6.57 8.50 6.23
CA GLY A 95 -7.98 8.33 6.58
C GLY A 95 -8.31 6.97 7.20
N CYS A 96 -7.56 5.90 6.90
CA CYS A 96 -7.80 4.61 7.55
C CYS A 96 -7.41 4.65 9.06
N PRO A 97 -6.20 5.07 9.45
CA PRO A 97 -5.88 5.24 10.88
C PRO A 97 -6.69 6.32 11.58
N HIS A 98 -7.23 7.30 10.87
CA HIS A 98 -8.09 8.33 11.47
C HIS A 98 -9.52 7.84 11.74
N ALA A 99 -9.91 6.67 11.22
CA ALA A 99 -11.26 6.15 11.41
C ALA A 99 -11.57 5.96 12.91
N GLY A 100 -12.74 6.41 13.31
CA GLY A 100 -13.23 6.30 14.68
C GLY A 100 -12.65 7.27 15.68
N ILE A 101 -11.88 8.28 15.27
CA ILE A 101 -11.38 9.34 16.17
C ILE A 101 -12.54 10.03 16.89
N GLY A 102 -12.45 10.13 18.23
CA GLY A 102 -13.44 10.78 19.05
C GLY A 102 -14.76 10.01 19.23
N SER A 103 -14.87 8.81 18.68
CA SER A 103 -16.01 7.90 18.83
C SER A 103 -15.58 6.54 19.37
N ALA A 104 -15.14 5.63 18.49
CA ALA A 104 -14.68 4.30 18.89
C ALA A 104 -13.28 4.33 19.52
N PHE A 105 -12.43 5.27 19.14
CA PHE A 105 -11.06 5.41 19.62
C PHE A 105 -10.73 6.86 19.97
N ASN A 106 -9.90 7.06 21.01
CA ASN A 106 -9.42 8.41 21.35
C ASN A 106 -8.47 8.99 20.31
N PHE A 107 -7.66 8.15 19.68
CA PHE A 107 -6.60 8.53 18.72
C PHE A 107 -6.75 7.89 17.33
N GLY A 108 -7.92 7.35 17.01
CA GLY A 108 -8.18 6.64 15.78
C GLY A 108 -7.82 5.16 15.82
N TRP A 109 -8.05 4.49 14.70
CA TRP A 109 -7.78 3.07 14.51
C TRP A 109 -6.31 2.87 14.14
N LYS A 110 -5.47 2.66 15.14
CA LYS A 110 -4.02 2.60 14.95
C LYS A 110 -3.62 1.53 13.93
N ARG A 111 -2.47 1.75 13.30
CA ARG A 111 -1.92 0.80 12.32
C ARG A 111 -1.80 -0.62 12.90
N GLU A 112 -1.45 -0.76 14.16
CA GLU A 112 -1.33 -2.03 14.87
C GLU A 112 -2.69 -2.74 14.97
N ASP A 113 -3.75 -2.00 15.30
CA ASP A 113 -5.12 -2.53 15.36
C ASP A 113 -5.61 -2.96 13.96
N ILE A 114 -5.23 -2.21 12.90
CA ILE A 114 -5.51 -2.60 11.50
C ILE A 114 -4.78 -3.90 11.13
N ILE A 115 -3.55 -4.07 11.60
CA ILE A 115 -2.80 -5.32 11.39
C ILE A 115 -3.52 -6.48 12.07
N GLU A 116 -3.89 -6.34 13.35
CA GLU A 116 -4.62 -7.36 14.11
C GLU A 116 -5.95 -7.72 13.44
N PHE A 117 -6.65 -6.74 12.87
CA PHE A 117 -7.90 -6.96 12.14
C PHE A 117 -7.69 -7.73 10.83
N LEU A 118 -6.65 -7.40 10.07
CA LEU A 118 -6.40 -7.98 8.75
C LEU A 118 -5.63 -9.31 8.79
N GLU A 119 -4.83 -9.57 9.82
CA GLU A 119 -3.97 -10.74 9.92
C GLU A 119 -4.75 -12.07 9.78
N PRO A 120 -5.85 -12.31 10.52
CA PRO A 120 -6.65 -13.52 10.31
C PRO A 120 -7.29 -13.61 8.93
N LEU A 121 -7.60 -12.47 8.31
CA LEU A 121 -8.18 -12.43 6.97
C LEU A 121 -7.16 -12.73 5.87
N SER A 122 -5.88 -12.49 6.13
CA SER A 122 -4.79 -12.73 5.17
C SER A 122 -4.66 -14.23 4.80
N ILE A 123 -5.05 -15.12 5.71
CA ILE A 123 -4.95 -16.58 5.58
C ILE A 123 -6.14 -17.16 4.81
N VAL A 124 -7.31 -16.53 4.86
CA VAL A 124 -8.57 -17.07 4.33
C VAL A 124 -8.59 -17.20 2.80
N GLY A 125 -7.60 -16.66 2.11
CA GLY A 125 -7.52 -16.75 0.64
C GLY A 125 -8.40 -15.72 -0.10
N TYR A 126 -8.88 -14.70 0.58
CA TYR A 126 -9.61 -13.59 -0.04
C TYR A 126 -8.85 -12.94 -1.18
N THR A 127 -9.58 -12.44 -2.18
CA THR A 127 -8.97 -11.66 -3.26
C THR A 127 -8.47 -10.31 -2.74
N SER A 128 -7.54 -9.67 -3.45
CA SER A 128 -7.08 -8.32 -3.11
C SER A 128 -8.24 -7.33 -3.04
N LYS A 129 -9.19 -7.42 -3.99
CA LYS A 129 -10.40 -6.60 -4.00
C LYS A 129 -11.25 -6.81 -2.73
N THR A 130 -11.46 -8.06 -2.33
CA THR A 130 -12.25 -8.38 -1.14
C THR A 130 -11.60 -7.81 0.12
N LEU A 131 -10.27 -7.97 0.27
CA LEU A 131 -9.54 -7.43 1.42
C LEU A 131 -9.58 -5.91 1.48
N SER A 132 -9.41 -5.21 0.34
CA SER A 132 -9.52 -3.75 0.31
C SER A 132 -10.93 -3.27 0.64
N THR A 133 -11.96 -3.97 0.16
CA THR A 133 -13.37 -3.66 0.48
C THR A 133 -13.64 -3.83 1.97
N ILE A 134 -13.22 -4.96 2.57
CA ILE A 134 -13.41 -5.23 4.01
C ILE A 134 -12.74 -4.13 4.85
N LEU A 135 -11.52 -3.72 4.50
CA LEU A 135 -10.81 -2.66 5.23
C LEU A 135 -11.56 -1.32 5.15
N VAL A 136 -11.98 -0.90 3.96
CA VAL A 136 -12.71 0.37 3.76
C VAL A 136 -14.08 0.33 4.42
N ASP A 137 -14.79 -0.79 4.34
CA ASP A 137 -16.09 -0.95 5.00
C ASP A 137 -15.96 -0.83 6.52
N GLU A 138 -14.87 -1.37 7.10
CA GLU A 138 -14.64 -1.22 8.54
C GLU A 138 -14.30 0.23 8.90
N CYS A 139 -13.49 0.93 8.09
CA CYS A 139 -13.27 2.36 8.27
C CYS A 139 -14.60 3.14 8.25
N ASN A 140 -15.47 2.87 7.29
CA ASN A 140 -16.78 3.51 7.18
C ASN A 140 -17.66 3.26 8.41
N LYS A 141 -17.66 2.05 8.95
CA LYS A 141 -18.38 1.74 10.20
C LYS A 141 -17.81 2.52 11.39
N LEU A 142 -16.49 2.61 11.49
CA LEU A 142 -15.81 3.35 12.56
C LEU A 142 -16.07 4.86 12.47
N TYR A 143 -16.16 5.42 11.27
CA TYR A 143 -16.54 6.81 11.07
C TYR A 143 -18.02 7.08 11.39
N GLY A 144 -18.88 6.08 11.25
CA GLY A 144 -20.31 6.22 11.45
C GLY A 144 -20.95 7.10 10.38
N GLU A 145 -21.84 8.03 10.79
CA GLU A 145 -22.60 8.87 9.86
C GLU A 145 -21.82 10.05 9.28
N ARG A 146 -20.64 10.36 9.81
CA ARG A 146 -19.82 11.52 9.43
C ARG A 146 -18.38 11.12 9.20
N PRO A 147 -18.01 10.77 7.97
CA PRO A 147 -16.60 10.53 7.65
C PRO A 147 -15.79 11.79 7.95
N GLY A 148 -14.74 11.63 8.73
CA GLY A 148 -13.82 12.72 9.09
C GLY A 148 -12.74 12.90 8.04
N ASP A 149 -12.48 11.88 7.22
CA ASP A 149 -11.44 11.89 6.19
C ASP A 149 -11.72 10.79 5.13
N ASP A 150 -11.04 10.87 3.99
CA ASP A 150 -11.19 9.93 2.88
C ASP A 150 -10.33 8.68 3.11
N ALA A 151 -10.96 7.55 3.40
CA ALA A 151 -10.29 6.26 3.57
C ALA A 151 -10.09 5.56 2.22
N THR A 152 -8.83 5.39 1.83
CA THR A 152 -8.45 4.66 0.62
C THR A 152 -7.54 3.48 0.96
N ALA A 153 -7.79 2.32 0.37
CA ALA A 153 -6.97 1.13 0.53
C ALA A 153 -6.64 0.47 -0.82
N CYS A 154 -5.36 0.14 -1.00
CA CYS A 154 -4.87 -0.63 -2.13
C CYS A 154 -4.23 -1.93 -1.63
N VAL A 155 -4.72 -3.07 -2.09
CA VAL A 155 -4.19 -4.39 -1.71
C VAL A 155 -3.59 -5.08 -2.93
N VAL A 156 -2.34 -5.53 -2.79
CA VAL A 156 -1.62 -6.28 -3.82
C VAL A 156 -1.26 -7.66 -3.26
N ARG A 157 -1.67 -8.73 -3.93
CA ARG A 157 -1.27 -10.10 -3.61
C ARG A 157 -0.34 -10.64 -4.69
N ILE A 158 0.81 -11.14 -4.27
CA ILE A 158 1.79 -11.77 -5.15
C ILE A 158 1.36 -13.21 -5.43
N ARG A 159 1.21 -13.56 -6.71
CA ARG A 159 0.90 -14.91 -7.15
C ARG A 159 1.96 -15.41 -8.11
N LYS A 160 2.28 -16.69 -8.06
CA LYS A 160 3.04 -17.32 -9.14
C LYS A 160 2.27 -17.16 -10.44
N ARG A 161 3.00 -16.83 -11.49
CA ARG A 161 2.46 -16.92 -12.84
C ARG A 161 2.27 -18.42 -13.15
N GLU A 162 1.04 -18.89 -13.20
CA GLU A 162 0.79 -20.20 -13.79
C GLU A 162 1.34 -20.19 -15.22
N PRO A 163 2.11 -21.20 -15.65
CA PRO A 163 2.49 -21.32 -17.04
C PRO A 163 1.19 -21.34 -17.84
N MET A 164 1.07 -20.40 -18.77
CA MET A 164 -0.06 -20.37 -19.68
C MET A 164 0.00 -21.68 -20.49
N ASN A 165 -0.77 -22.68 -20.06
CA ASN A 165 -0.97 -23.88 -20.86
C ASN A 165 -1.59 -23.40 -22.15
N LEU A 166 -0.76 -23.37 -23.20
CA LEU A 166 -1.21 -23.15 -24.57
C LEU A 166 -2.25 -24.22 -24.86
N LEU A 167 -3.52 -23.86 -24.82
CA LEU A 167 -4.66 -24.64 -25.29
C LEU A 167 -4.65 -24.72 -26.82
N PHE A 168 -3.47 -24.93 -27.39
CA PHE A 168 -3.32 -25.30 -28.78
C PHE A 168 -2.78 -26.72 -28.78
N GLY A 169 -3.70 -27.68 -28.78
CA GLY A 169 -3.38 -29.03 -29.20
C GLY A 169 -2.76 -28.98 -30.59
N PRO A 170 -1.86 -29.93 -30.91
CA PRO A 170 -1.30 -30.00 -32.26
C PRO A 170 -2.45 -30.13 -33.26
N PRO A 171 -2.34 -29.54 -34.46
CA PRO A 171 -3.34 -29.70 -35.51
C PRO A 171 -3.47 -31.19 -35.80
N SER A 172 -4.67 -31.71 -35.68
CA SER A 172 -5.00 -33.07 -36.12
C SER A 172 -4.78 -33.17 -37.63
N ASN A 173 -3.85 -34.05 -38.04
CA ASN A 173 -3.65 -34.48 -39.42
C ASN A 173 -4.87 -35.21 -39.96
#